data_95e03cff2b800fa164c51358fad123e4
#
_entry.id   95e03cff2b800fa164c51358fad123e4
#
_cell.length_a   1.000
_cell.length_b   1.000
_cell.length_c   1.000
_cell.angle_alpha   90.00
_cell.angle_beta   90.00
_cell.angle_gamma   90.00
#
_symmetry.space_group_name_H-M   'P 1'
#
loop_
_entity.id
_entity.type
_entity.pdbx_description
1 polymer ?
#
loop_
_entity_poly.entity_id
_entity_poly.type
_entity_poly.pdbx_seq_one_letter_code
_entity_poly.pdbx_strand_id
1 'polypeptide(L)'
;MYAALQDKDAVGVVQALQDVVGEWTLAGLDGPRGQSAAQLQARLAGTAAAKAQRADTVEQALAQVLAQAGRGDRVLVFGSFHTAAAALQWLQDAA
;
A
#
# COMPACT_ATOMS: atom_id res chain seq x y z
N MET A 1 -1.12 -3.05 -3.09
CA MET A 1 -0.63 -1.76 -2.56
C MET A 1 -1.30 -1.50 -1.22
N TYR A 2 -0.54 -1.14 -0.22
CA TYR A 2 -1.03 -0.93 1.14
C TYR A 2 -0.46 0.36 1.72
N ALA A 3 -1.31 1.17 2.33
CA ALA A 3 -0.93 2.35 3.09
C ALA A 3 -1.79 2.41 4.35
N ALA A 4 -1.19 2.76 5.48
CA ALA A 4 -1.91 2.78 6.75
C ALA A 4 -1.54 4.01 7.58
N LEU A 5 -2.50 4.47 8.37
CA LEU A 5 -2.26 5.47 9.40
C LEU A 5 -1.49 4.86 10.57
N GLN A 6 -0.83 5.71 11.36
CA GLN A 6 0.02 5.28 12.47
C GLN A 6 -0.71 4.45 13.52
N ASP A 7 -1.98 4.72 13.74
CA ASP A 7 -2.79 4.09 14.78
C ASP A 7 -3.47 2.77 14.33
N LYS A 8 -3.14 2.26 13.14
CA LYS A 8 -3.70 1.02 12.63
C LYS A 8 -2.81 -0.18 12.97
N ASP A 9 -3.42 -1.35 13.13
CA ASP A 9 -2.73 -2.61 13.34
C ASP A 9 -2.23 -3.16 12.00
N ALA A 10 -1.13 -2.59 11.51
CA ALA A 10 -0.59 -2.96 10.20
C ALA A 10 -0.13 -4.43 10.16
N VAL A 11 0.47 -4.93 11.23
CA VAL A 11 0.93 -6.32 11.29
C VAL A 11 -0.24 -7.28 11.16
N GLY A 12 -1.34 -7.04 11.89
CA GLY A 12 -2.53 -7.88 11.82
C GLY A 12 -3.15 -7.90 10.43
N VAL A 13 -3.20 -6.74 9.76
CA VAL A 13 -3.73 -6.64 8.40
C VAL A 13 -2.88 -7.45 7.41
N VAL A 14 -1.57 -7.31 7.46
CA VAL A 14 -0.67 -8.05 6.58
C VAL A 14 -0.77 -9.55 6.82
N GLN A 15 -0.79 -9.97 8.09
CA GLN A 15 -0.91 -11.39 8.42
C GLN A 15 -2.23 -11.98 7.93
N ALA A 16 -3.33 -11.22 8.00
CA ALA A 16 -4.63 -11.68 7.54
C ALA A 16 -4.68 -11.86 6.02
N LEU A 17 -3.89 -11.11 5.26
CA LEU A 17 -3.92 -11.10 3.80
C LEU A 17 -2.70 -11.76 3.14
N GLN A 18 -1.75 -12.27 3.92
CA GLN A 18 -0.48 -12.77 3.36
C GLN A 18 -0.67 -13.95 2.40
N ASP A 19 -1.72 -14.75 2.57
CA ASP A 19 -1.98 -15.89 1.71
C ASP A 19 -2.67 -15.48 0.39
N VAL A 20 -3.20 -14.26 0.33
CA VAL A 20 -3.91 -13.73 -0.85
C VAL A 20 -3.00 -12.84 -1.69
N VAL A 21 -2.08 -12.11 -1.04
CA VAL A 21 -1.22 -11.13 -1.70
C VAL A 21 0.17 -11.71 -1.89
N GLY A 22 0.59 -11.86 -3.16
CA GLY A 22 1.92 -12.39 -3.50
C GLY A 22 3.03 -11.36 -3.41
N GLU A 23 2.77 -10.13 -3.84
CA GLU A 23 3.73 -9.03 -3.83
C GLU A 23 3.14 -7.81 -3.15
N TRP A 24 3.93 -7.17 -2.31
CA TRP A 24 3.52 -6.02 -1.52
C TRP A 24 4.22 -4.74 -1.99
N THR A 25 3.46 -3.65 -2.08
CA THR A 25 3.99 -2.31 -2.28
C THR A 25 3.39 -1.41 -1.21
N LEU A 26 4.24 -0.72 -0.47
CA LEU A 26 3.83 0.15 0.63
C LEU A 26 3.89 1.60 0.17
N ALA A 27 2.86 2.37 0.54
CA ALA A 27 2.79 3.79 0.22
C ALA A 27 2.76 4.62 1.49
N GLY A 28 3.35 5.82 1.43
CA GLY A 28 3.26 6.80 2.49
C GLY A 28 1.92 7.52 2.48
N LEU A 29 1.48 7.94 3.65
CA LEU A 29 0.31 8.79 3.83
C LEU A 29 0.71 10.07 4.54
N ASP A 30 0.22 11.20 4.05
CA ASP A 30 0.42 12.50 4.66
C ASP A 30 -0.59 12.75 5.77
N GLY A 31 -0.39 13.84 6.52
CA GLY A 31 -1.32 14.30 7.54
C GLY A 31 -0.88 13.96 8.95
N PRO A 32 -1.63 14.43 9.97
CA PRO A 32 -1.20 14.31 11.38
C PRO A 32 -1.00 12.88 11.86
N ARG A 33 -1.74 11.92 11.31
CA ARG A 33 -1.62 10.50 11.67
C ARG A 33 -1.02 9.67 10.54
N GLY A 34 -0.50 10.33 9.51
CA GLY A 34 0.15 9.66 8.40
C GLY A 34 1.52 9.13 8.80
N GLN A 35 2.04 8.22 8.02
CA GLN A 35 3.40 7.71 8.17
C GLN A 35 4.01 7.47 6.79
N SER A 36 5.33 7.56 6.71
CA SER A 36 6.03 7.26 5.46
C SER A 36 5.99 5.76 5.17
N ALA A 37 6.26 5.41 3.91
CA ALA A 37 6.38 4.00 3.53
C ALA A 37 7.51 3.32 4.30
N ALA A 38 8.61 4.02 4.57
CA ALA A 38 9.71 3.48 5.37
C ALA A 38 9.30 3.20 6.82
N GLN A 39 8.52 4.10 7.43
CA GLN A 39 7.99 3.90 8.78
C GLN A 39 7.05 2.70 8.83
N LEU A 40 6.17 2.59 7.84
CA LEU A 40 5.25 1.45 7.75
C LEU A 40 6.02 0.15 7.57
N GLN A 41 7.03 0.14 6.71
CA GLN A 41 7.85 -1.06 6.49
C GLN A 41 8.58 -1.50 7.77
N ALA A 42 9.07 -0.56 8.55
CA ALA A 42 9.74 -0.87 9.81
C ALA A 42 8.78 -1.58 10.79
N ARG A 43 7.50 -1.19 10.80
CA ARG A 43 6.48 -1.83 11.63
C ARG A 43 6.13 -3.23 11.14
N LEU A 44 6.42 -3.54 9.89
CA LEU A 44 6.08 -4.82 9.25
C LEU A 44 7.27 -5.80 9.22
N ALA A 45 8.33 -5.52 9.94
CA ALA A 45 9.46 -6.44 10.06
C ALA A 45 8.98 -7.81 10.58
N GLY A 46 9.45 -8.87 9.96
CA GLY A 46 9.02 -10.23 10.30
C GLY A 46 7.73 -10.69 9.63
N THR A 47 7.07 -9.83 8.85
CA THR A 47 5.87 -10.20 8.09
C THR A 47 6.20 -10.45 6.62
N ALA A 48 5.20 -10.89 5.85
CA ALA A 48 5.33 -11.07 4.41
C ALA A 48 5.65 -9.76 3.67
N ALA A 49 5.34 -8.61 4.25
CA ALA A 49 5.58 -7.29 3.65
C ALA A 49 6.91 -6.66 4.08
N ALA A 50 7.76 -7.36 4.82
CA ALA A 50 9.00 -6.80 5.35
C ALA A 50 9.96 -6.32 4.26
N LYS A 51 9.93 -6.94 3.09
CA LYS A 51 10.78 -6.59 1.94
C LYS A 51 9.97 -6.00 0.79
N ALA A 52 8.83 -5.41 1.09
CA ALA A 52 7.96 -4.79 0.09
C ALA A 52 8.65 -3.60 -0.59
N GLN A 53 8.24 -3.33 -1.82
CA GLN A 53 8.60 -2.09 -2.50
C GLN A 53 7.94 -0.91 -1.79
N ARG A 54 8.53 0.27 -1.91
CA ARG A 54 8.06 1.47 -1.25
C ARG A 54 7.85 2.60 -2.25
N ALA A 55 6.84 3.41 -2.00
CA ALA A 55 6.61 4.66 -2.72
C ALA A 55 6.22 5.74 -1.71
N ASP A 56 6.54 7.00 -2.02
CA ASP A 56 6.29 8.09 -1.10
C ASP A 56 4.80 8.42 -0.97
N THR A 57 4.04 8.18 -2.04
CA THR A 57 2.61 8.51 -2.10
C THR A 57 1.82 7.33 -2.65
N VAL A 58 0.49 7.37 -2.43
CA VAL A 58 -0.43 6.39 -3.00
C VAL A 58 -0.38 6.41 -4.52
N GLU A 59 -0.33 7.60 -5.12
CA GLU A 59 -0.28 7.77 -6.56
C GLU A 59 0.97 7.14 -7.17
N GLN A 60 2.14 7.35 -6.56
CA GLN A 60 3.39 6.74 -6.99
C GLN A 60 3.35 5.22 -6.85
N ALA A 61 2.78 4.72 -5.74
CA ALA A 61 2.65 3.29 -5.52
C ALA A 61 1.77 2.65 -6.58
N LEU A 62 0.66 3.27 -6.94
CA LEU A 62 -0.23 2.77 -7.99
C LEU A 62 0.47 2.74 -9.33
N ALA A 63 1.20 3.80 -9.68
CA ALA A 63 1.95 3.83 -10.94
C ALA A 63 2.97 2.70 -11.02
N GLN A 64 3.69 2.43 -9.93
CA GLN A 64 4.65 1.32 -9.86
C GLN A 64 3.97 -0.03 -10.01
N VAL A 65 2.89 -0.25 -9.28
CA VAL A 65 2.17 -1.53 -9.29
C VAL A 65 1.61 -1.82 -10.68
N LEU A 66 0.97 -0.84 -11.30
CA LEU A 66 0.37 -1.02 -12.63
C LEU A 66 1.43 -1.20 -13.72
N ALA A 67 2.59 -0.56 -13.58
CA ALA A 67 3.71 -0.76 -14.52
C ALA A 67 4.29 -2.17 -14.44
N GLN A 68 4.22 -2.81 -13.27
CA GLN A 68 4.77 -4.14 -13.03
C GLN A 68 3.73 -5.26 -13.21
N ALA A 69 2.45 -4.93 -13.11
CA ALA A 69 1.38 -5.91 -13.23
C ALA A 69 1.33 -6.49 -14.63
N GLY A 70 1.29 -7.81 -14.72
CA GLY A 70 1.16 -8.51 -15.97
C GLY A 70 -0.30 -8.75 -16.34
N ARG A 71 -0.51 -9.30 -17.52
CA ARG A 71 -1.83 -9.64 -18.00
C ARG A 71 -2.42 -10.76 -17.12
N GLY A 72 -3.60 -10.53 -16.60
CA GLY A 72 -4.26 -11.47 -15.70
C GLY A 72 -3.95 -11.25 -14.23
N ASP A 73 -2.99 -10.37 -13.89
CA ASP A 73 -2.72 -10.03 -12.51
C ASP A 73 -3.83 -9.19 -11.91
N ARG A 74 -4.03 -9.33 -10.61
CA ARG A 74 -4.99 -8.53 -9.86
C ARG A 74 -4.24 -7.64 -8.89
N VAL A 75 -4.65 -6.38 -8.83
CA VAL A 75 -4.07 -5.38 -7.92
C VAL A 75 -5.09 -5.07 -6.84
N LEU A 76 -4.71 -5.35 -5.59
CA LEU A 76 -5.52 -5.06 -4.42
C LEU A 76 -5.00 -3.76 -3.78
N VAL A 77 -5.87 -2.76 -3.66
CA VAL A 77 -5.56 -1.48 -3.01
C VAL A 77 -6.37 -1.40 -1.73
N PHE A 78 -5.69 -1.23 -0.61
CA PHE A 78 -6.38 -1.20 0.68
C PHE A 78 -5.61 -0.36 1.71
N GLY A 79 -6.23 -0.13 2.84
CA GLY A 79 -5.71 0.67 3.92
C GLY A 79 -6.81 1.49 4.55
N SER A 80 -6.62 2.81 4.62
CA SER A 80 -7.61 3.74 5.17
C SER A 80 -8.52 4.30 4.06
N PHE A 81 -9.54 5.06 4.45
CA PHE A 81 -10.35 5.82 3.50
C PHE A 81 -9.49 6.79 2.67
N HIS A 82 -8.45 7.37 3.26
CA HIS A 82 -7.53 8.25 2.54
C HIS A 82 -6.84 7.52 1.39
N THR A 83 -6.41 6.28 1.62
CA THR A 83 -5.80 5.45 0.59
C THR A 83 -6.78 5.17 -0.54
N ALA A 84 -7.99 4.75 -0.22
CA ALA A 84 -9.01 4.44 -1.22
C ALA A 84 -9.42 5.68 -2.01
N ALA A 85 -9.60 6.82 -1.34
CA ALA A 85 -9.98 8.06 -2.00
C ALA A 85 -8.90 8.54 -2.97
N ALA A 86 -7.63 8.52 -2.55
CA ALA A 86 -6.52 8.91 -3.41
C ALA A 86 -6.38 7.98 -4.62
N ALA A 87 -6.56 6.67 -4.42
CA ALA A 87 -6.49 5.69 -5.48
C ALA A 87 -7.60 5.90 -6.51
N LEU A 88 -8.83 6.12 -6.05
CA LEU A 88 -9.97 6.37 -6.94
C LEU A 88 -9.78 7.66 -7.73
N GLN A 89 -9.31 8.73 -7.07
CA GLN A 89 -9.06 9.99 -7.75
C GLN A 89 -8.00 9.84 -8.83
N TRP A 90 -6.91 9.15 -8.52
CA TRP A 90 -5.84 8.90 -9.47
C TRP A 90 -6.33 8.11 -10.69
N LEU A 91 -7.13 7.07 -10.46
CA LEU A 91 -7.68 6.26 -11.55
C LEU A 91 -8.64 7.05 -12.43
N GLN A 92 -9.45 7.93 -11.85
CA GLN A 92 -10.35 8.81 -12.61
C GLN A 92 -9.57 9.79 -13.47
N ASP A 93 -8.50 10.38 -12.93
CA ASP A 93 -7.67 11.35 -13.65
C ASP A 93 -6.87 10.69 -14.77
N ALA A 94 -6.52 9.40 -14.62
CA ALA A 94 -5.77 8.66 -15.63
C ALA A 94 -6.63 8.09 -16.75
N ALA A 95 -7.95 8.08 -16.57
CA ALA A 95 -8.88 7.50 -17.54
C ALA A 95 -9.05 8.37 -18.79
#